data_3e69260deab34e46e42b76fdc72b3316
#
_entry.id   3e69260deab34e46e42b76fdc72b3316
#
_cell.length_a   1.000
_cell.length_b   1.000
_cell.length_c   1.000
_cell.angle_alpha   90.00
_cell.angle_beta   90.00
_cell.angle_gamma   90.00
#
_symmetry.space_group_name_H-M   'P 1'
#
loop_
_entity.id
_entity.type
_entity.pdbx_description
1 polymer ?
#
loop_
_entity_poly.entity_id
_entity_poly.type
_entity_poly.pdbx_seq_one_letter_code
_entity_poly.pdbx_strand_id
1 'polypeptide(L)'
;NKNYNIKKMNMYKLFVVLISLTFFGCNNSKTSMNTSNATGWTINSRDGGFQYNTNYKGQEAGPGLVFIEGGTYTKGKVQDDVMHDWNNTPNQQHVMSFYMDATEVTNMMYLEYLDWIKTNFPPSNSNYTDIYNGALPDTLVWRNRLGNTEDLVENYLRNPAYGQYPVVGVSWIQANEFAKWRSDRYNEKILMDEGYLATNRELNGN
;
A
#
# COMPACT_ATOMS: atom_id res chain seq x y z
N ASN A 1 31.78 5.21 74.93
CA ASN A 1 30.58 5.59 74.19
C ASN A 1 30.79 6.41 72.87
N LYS A 2 31.99 7.04 72.70
CA LYS A 2 32.29 7.79 71.46
C LYS A 2 32.62 6.92 70.24
N ASN A 3 33.18 5.75 70.48
CA ASN A 3 33.65 4.88 69.37
C ASN A 3 32.49 4.12 68.65
N TYR A 4 31.37 3.89 69.30
CA TYR A 4 30.24 3.17 68.71
C TYR A 4 29.46 4.02 67.71
N ASN A 5 29.39 5.33 67.93
CA ASN A 5 28.68 6.24 67.05
C ASN A 5 29.44 6.52 65.74
N ILE A 6 30.78 6.49 65.78
CA ILE A 6 31.60 6.71 64.60
C ILE A 6 31.48 5.50 63.62
N LYS A 7 31.43 4.30 64.19
CA LYS A 7 31.33 3.07 63.37
C LYS A 7 29.96 2.95 62.71
N LYS A 8 28.90 3.36 63.41
CA LYS A 8 27.53 3.33 62.87
C LYS A 8 27.29 4.40 61.81
N MET A 9 27.91 5.55 61.96
CA MET A 9 27.81 6.64 61.01
C MET A 9 28.57 6.36 59.67
N ASN A 10 29.73 5.68 59.76
CA ASN A 10 30.49 5.26 58.59
C ASN A 10 29.78 4.17 57.80
N MET A 11 29.10 3.25 58.42
CA MET A 11 28.37 2.18 57.76
C MET A 11 27.17 2.72 57.02
N TYR A 12 26.44 3.70 57.59
CA TYR A 12 25.30 4.37 56.92
C TYR A 12 25.77 5.22 55.73
N LYS A 13 26.87 5.95 55.89
CA LYS A 13 27.48 6.70 54.77
C LYS A 13 28.02 5.79 53.66
N LEU A 14 28.58 4.65 54.03
CA LEU A 14 29.02 3.64 53.08
C LEU A 14 27.80 3.04 52.29
N PHE A 15 26.70 2.81 52.97
CA PHE A 15 25.47 2.30 52.32
C PHE A 15 24.84 3.31 51.39
N VAL A 16 24.80 4.60 51.74
CA VAL A 16 24.31 5.67 50.88
C VAL A 16 25.23 5.87 49.66
N VAL A 17 26.54 5.77 49.81
CA VAL A 17 27.46 5.83 48.66
C VAL A 17 27.33 4.61 47.76
N LEU A 18 27.12 3.41 48.32
CA LEU A 18 26.86 2.21 47.51
C LEU A 18 25.56 2.30 46.70
N ILE A 19 24.50 2.85 47.30
CA ILE A 19 23.21 3.06 46.61
C ILE A 19 23.34 4.16 45.53
N SER A 20 24.11 5.21 45.79
CA SER A 20 24.31 6.26 44.78
C SER A 20 25.16 5.78 43.57
N LEU A 21 26.07 4.83 43.77
CA LEU A 21 26.87 4.22 42.69
C LEU A 21 26.03 3.29 41.79
N THR A 22 24.94 2.70 42.29
CA THR A 22 24.08 1.84 41.48
C THR A 22 23.18 2.64 40.54
N PHE A 23 22.94 3.93 40.80
CA PHE A 23 22.16 4.80 39.91
C PHE A 23 22.99 5.41 38.77
N PHE A 24 24.32 5.34 38.80
CA PHE A 24 25.18 5.82 37.72
C PHE A 24 25.55 4.76 36.69
N GLY A 25 25.05 3.53 36.81
CA GLY A 25 25.44 2.38 36.02
C GLY A 25 24.57 2.02 34.83
N CYS A 26 23.74 2.91 34.31
CA CYS A 26 23.06 2.71 33.02
C CYS A 26 22.98 4.02 32.24
N ASN A 27 24.13 4.54 31.86
CA ASN A 27 24.19 5.24 30.62
C ASN A 27 24.14 4.13 29.56
N ASN A 28 22.91 3.74 29.16
CA ASN A 28 22.68 3.21 27.85
C ASN A 28 23.28 4.25 26.90
N SER A 29 24.48 3.98 26.42
CA SER A 29 24.93 4.56 25.18
C SER A 29 23.85 4.12 24.17
N LYS A 30 22.81 4.97 24.01
CA LYS A 30 22.06 5.00 22.78
C LYS A 30 23.16 5.17 21.75
N THR A 31 23.59 4.09 21.15
CA THR A 31 24.31 4.10 19.89
C THR A 31 23.46 5.04 19.06
N SER A 32 23.94 6.26 18.89
CA SER A 32 23.13 7.29 18.26
C SER A 32 22.87 6.73 16.88
N MET A 33 21.59 6.52 16.50
CA MET A 33 21.19 6.11 15.17
C MET A 33 21.74 7.05 14.08
N ASN A 34 22.52 8.02 14.49
CA ASN A 34 23.11 9.08 13.68
C ASN A 34 24.55 8.82 13.24
N THR A 35 25.10 7.64 13.51
CA THR A 35 26.46 7.32 13.08
C THR A 35 26.44 6.11 12.15
N SER A 36 27.06 6.24 11.00
CA SER A 36 27.19 5.15 10.02
C SER A 36 28.09 4.04 10.59
N ASN A 37 27.60 2.82 10.65
CA ASN A 37 28.38 1.66 11.03
C ASN A 37 29.43 1.26 9.97
N ALA A 38 29.28 1.77 8.74
CA ALA A 38 30.21 1.48 7.64
C ALA A 38 31.40 2.43 7.63
N THR A 39 31.16 3.72 7.92
CA THR A 39 32.18 4.77 7.72
C THR A 39 32.54 5.51 9.01
N GLY A 40 31.75 5.36 10.08
CA GLY A 40 31.90 6.13 11.32
C GLY A 40 31.43 7.59 11.20
N TRP A 41 30.99 8.03 10.06
CA TRP A 41 30.53 9.42 9.85
C TRP A 41 29.11 9.63 10.39
N THR A 42 28.82 10.86 10.81
CA THR A 42 27.49 11.22 11.28
C THR A 42 26.49 11.25 10.13
N ILE A 43 25.37 10.55 10.30
CA ILE A 43 24.21 10.57 9.41
C ILE A 43 23.25 11.66 9.91
N ASN A 44 22.56 12.35 9.01
CA ASN A 44 21.57 13.40 9.33
C ASN A 44 22.17 14.57 10.15
N SER A 45 23.43 14.92 9.89
CA SER A 45 24.05 16.10 10.47
C SER A 45 23.42 17.37 9.91
N ARG A 46 23.29 18.40 10.77
CA ARG A 46 22.85 19.73 10.33
C ARG A 46 23.90 20.44 9.46
N ASP A 47 25.14 20.03 9.57
CA ASP A 47 26.26 20.61 8.81
C ASP A 47 26.45 19.99 7.42
N GLY A 48 25.52 19.15 6.99
CA GLY A 48 25.55 18.43 5.72
C GLY A 48 25.96 16.97 5.86
N GLY A 49 26.28 16.31 4.74
CA GLY A 49 26.60 14.89 4.67
C GLY A 49 25.41 14.03 4.26
N PHE A 50 25.49 12.74 4.55
CA PHE A 50 24.43 11.79 4.17
C PHE A 50 23.16 12.00 5.00
N GLN A 51 22.06 12.29 4.32
CA GLN A 51 20.74 12.46 4.92
C GLN A 51 19.90 11.21 4.65
N TYR A 52 19.36 10.64 5.71
CA TYR A 52 18.52 9.45 5.66
C TYR A 52 17.28 9.65 6.53
N ASN A 53 16.12 9.33 5.97
CA ASN A 53 14.87 9.41 6.72
C ASN A 53 14.81 8.30 7.79
N THR A 54 15.00 8.68 9.05
CA THR A 54 14.91 7.76 10.20
C THR A 54 13.49 7.64 10.75
N ASN A 55 12.57 8.50 10.31
CA ASN A 55 11.16 8.51 10.73
C ASN A 55 10.27 7.86 9.66
N TYR A 56 10.72 6.73 9.12
CA TYR A 56 9.90 5.98 8.18
C TYR A 56 8.56 5.62 8.84
N LYS A 57 7.50 6.16 8.30
CA LYS A 57 6.14 5.70 8.56
C LYS A 57 5.81 4.67 7.50
N GLY A 58 5.27 3.54 7.91
CA GLY A 58 4.79 2.54 6.95
C GLY A 58 3.81 3.17 5.97
N GLN A 59 3.78 2.66 4.74
CA GLN A 59 2.84 3.14 3.73
C GLN A 59 1.41 2.89 4.23
N GLU A 60 0.59 3.94 4.18
CA GLU A 60 -0.85 3.82 4.46
C GLU A 60 -1.54 3.16 3.26
N ALA A 61 -2.55 2.34 3.56
CA ALA A 61 -3.36 1.75 2.51
C ALA A 61 -4.12 2.84 1.74
N GLY A 62 -4.17 2.73 0.41
CA GLY A 62 -5.00 3.61 -0.41
C GLY A 62 -6.49 3.45 -0.12
N PRO A 63 -7.33 4.39 -0.59
CA PRO A 63 -8.77 4.34 -0.39
C PRO A 63 -9.36 3.00 -0.86
N GLY A 64 -10.10 2.33 0.02
CA GLY A 64 -10.73 1.03 -0.27
C GLY A 64 -9.77 -0.16 -0.36
N LEU A 65 -8.47 0.04 -0.17
CA LEU A 65 -7.48 -1.02 -0.18
C LEU A 65 -7.24 -1.60 1.22
N VAL A 66 -7.09 -2.90 1.29
CA VAL A 66 -6.71 -3.66 2.49
C VAL A 66 -5.33 -4.26 2.27
N PHE A 67 -4.48 -4.15 3.28
CA PHE A 67 -3.17 -4.79 3.27
C PHE A 67 -3.32 -6.29 3.50
N ILE A 68 -2.75 -7.07 2.60
CA ILE A 68 -2.67 -8.52 2.70
C ILE A 68 -1.23 -8.90 2.99
N GLU A 69 -1.01 -9.50 4.15
CA GLU A 69 0.31 -9.95 4.56
C GLU A 69 0.78 -11.11 3.68
N GLY A 70 2.03 -11.05 3.25
CA GLY A 70 2.64 -12.12 2.46
C GLY A 70 2.86 -13.38 3.26
N GLY A 71 2.87 -14.51 2.58
CA GLY A 71 3.05 -15.81 3.21
C GLY A 71 3.18 -16.95 2.21
N THR A 72 3.37 -18.13 2.75
CA THR A 72 3.39 -19.37 1.96
C THR A 72 2.07 -20.10 2.12
N TYR A 73 1.45 -20.44 1.04
CA TYR A 73 0.24 -21.26 1.02
C TYR A 73 0.38 -22.45 0.09
N THR A 74 -0.41 -23.46 0.34
CA THR A 74 -0.47 -24.66 -0.50
C THR A 74 -1.70 -24.57 -1.40
N LYS A 75 -1.49 -24.57 -2.71
CA LYS A 75 -2.56 -24.66 -3.70
C LYS A 75 -2.65 -26.09 -4.23
N GLY A 76 -3.79 -26.44 -4.75
CA GLY A 76 -4.10 -27.75 -5.32
C GLY A 76 -5.18 -28.47 -4.55
N LYS A 77 -5.76 -29.51 -5.17
CA LYS A 77 -6.65 -30.43 -4.52
C LYS A 77 -5.85 -31.29 -3.54
N VAL A 78 -6.16 -31.18 -2.27
CA VAL A 78 -5.49 -31.92 -1.22
C VAL A 78 -6.27 -33.22 -0.97
N GLN A 79 -6.82 -33.44 0.18
CA GLN A 79 -7.44 -34.69 0.59
C GLN A 79 -8.88 -34.89 0.09
N ASP A 80 -9.51 -33.81 -0.39
CA ASP A 80 -10.93 -33.80 -0.78
C ASP A 80 -11.16 -34.09 -2.28
N ASP A 81 -10.16 -34.62 -2.98
CA ASP A 81 -10.32 -35.00 -4.37
C ASP A 81 -11.09 -36.34 -4.47
N VAL A 82 -12.42 -36.22 -4.53
CA VAL A 82 -13.34 -37.34 -4.59
C VAL A 82 -13.11 -38.21 -5.83
N MET A 83 -12.61 -37.61 -6.91
CA MET A 83 -12.39 -38.32 -8.17
C MET A 83 -11.04 -39.02 -8.25
N HIS A 84 -10.12 -38.72 -7.32
CA HIS A 84 -8.76 -39.26 -7.28
C HIS A 84 -8.01 -39.15 -8.63
N ASP A 85 -8.24 -38.06 -9.36
CA ASP A 85 -7.65 -37.87 -10.69
C ASP A 85 -6.21 -37.37 -10.65
N TRP A 86 -5.73 -36.91 -9.50
CA TRP A 86 -4.37 -36.43 -9.22
C TRP A 86 -3.87 -35.35 -10.19
N ASN A 87 -4.77 -34.69 -10.90
CA ASN A 87 -4.44 -33.66 -11.90
C ASN A 87 -3.92 -32.39 -11.28
N ASN A 88 -4.12 -32.19 -9.99
CA ASN A 88 -3.75 -30.96 -9.29
C ASN A 88 -3.04 -31.27 -7.98
N THR A 89 -1.78 -31.68 -8.08
CA THR A 89 -0.95 -32.03 -6.92
C THR A 89 -0.71 -30.80 -6.04
N PRO A 90 -0.67 -31.01 -4.71
CA PRO A 90 -0.35 -29.91 -3.78
C PRO A 90 1.00 -29.27 -4.11
N ASN A 91 1.02 -27.96 -4.22
CA ASN A 91 2.20 -27.16 -4.48
C ASN A 91 2.25 -25.95 -3.55
N GLN A 92 3.36 -25.73 -2.89
CA GLN A 92 3.58 -24.54 -2.06
C GLN A 92 4.03 -23.38 -2.91
N GLN A 93 3.36 -22.23 -2.71
CA GLN A 93 3.72 -20.96 -3.32
C GLN A 93 3.88 -19.88 -2.26
N HIS A 94 4.91 -19.06 -2.43
CA HIS A 94 5.12 -17.87 -1.61
C HIS A 94 4.59 -16.66 -2.37
N VAL A 95 3.78 -15.85 -1.69
CA VAL A 95 3.26 -14.58 -2.20
C VAL A 95 3.78 -13.46 -1.32
N MET A 96 4.29 -12.41 -1.94
CA MET A 96 4.70 -11.21 -1.21
C MET A 96 3.48 -10.43 -0.73
N SER A 97 3.65 -9.60 0.29
CA SER A 97 2.60 -8.70 0.77
C SER A 97 2.12 -7.78 -0.35
N PHE A 98 0.83 -7.50 -0.38
CA PHE A 98 0.22 -6.63 -1.39
C PHE A 98 -1.02 -5.94 -0.85
N TYR A 99 -1.50 -4.96 -1.58
CA TYR A 99 -2.78 -4.31 -1.31
C TYR A 99 -3.84 -4.86 -2.27
N MET A 100 -5.02 -5.10 -1.75
CA MET A 100 -6.17 -5.55 -2.53
C MET A 100 -7.41 -4.75 -2.16
N ASP A 101 -8.31 -4.54 -3.11
CA ASP A 101 -9.60 -3.93 -2.82
C ASP A 101 -10.41 -4.77 -1.83
N ALA A 102 -11.06 -4.11 -0.88
CA ALA A 102 -11.99 -4.76 0.06
C ALA A 102 -13.28 -5.23 -0.63
N THR A 103 -13.60 -4.64 -1.76
CA THR A 103 -14.79 -4.93 -2.58
C THR A 103 -14.42 -5.02 -4.05
N GLU A 104 -15.32 -5.54 -4.86
CA GLU A 104 -15.18 -5.52 -6.32
C GLU A 104 -15.11 -4.08 -6.83
N VAL A 105 -14.38 -3.87 -7.94
CA VAL A 105 -14.31 -2.57 -8.64
C VAL A 105 -15.67 -2.22 -9.19
N THR A 106 -16.17 -1.04 -8.86
CA THR A 106 -17.49 -0.59 -9.29
C THR A 106 -17.48 0.03 -10.68
N ASN A 107 -18.66 0.11 -11.31
CA ASN A 107 -18.84 0.81 -12.57
C ASN A 107 -18.37 2.27 -12.50
N MET A 108 -18.61 2.96 -11.38
CA MET A 108 -18.20 4.35 -11.19
C MET A 108 -16.68 4.48 -11.18
N MET A 109 -15.95 3.59 -10.48
CA MET A 109 -14.48 3.58 -10.45
C MET A 109 -13.91 3.32 -11.85
N TYR A 110 -14.53 2.41 -12.58
CA TYR A 110 -14.06 2.10 -13.93
C TYR A 110 -14.37 3.23 -14.93
N LEU A 111 -15.51 3.92 -14.77
CA LEU A 111 -15.83 5.11 -15.55
C LEU A 111 -14.86 6.27 -15.30
N GLU A 112 -14.36 6.44 -14.05
CA GLU A 112 -13.31 7.41 -13.72
C GLU A 112 -12.04 7.12 -14.52
N TYR A 113 -11.63 5.85 -14.60
CA TYR A 113 -10.50 5.42 -15.43
C TYR A 113 -10.71 5.74 -16.91
N LEU A 114 -11.90 5.43 -17.46
CA LEU A 114 -12.22 5.73 -18.85
C LEU A 114 -12.22 7.23 -19.14
N ASP A 115 -12.71 8.04 -18.21
CA ASP A 115 -12.70 9.51 -18.34
C ASP A 115 -11.26 10.04 -18.33
N TRP A 116 -10.41 9.52 -17.45
CA TRP A 116 -9.00 9.86 -17.43
C TRP A 116 -8.29 9.50 -18.75
N ILE A 117 -8.56 8.31 -19.31
CA ILE A 117 -8.03 7.91 -20.63
C ILE A 117 -8.50 8.88 -21.70
N LYS A 118 -9.81 9.17 -21.74
CA LYS A 118 -10.40 10.07 -22.73
C LYS A 118 -9.80 11.46 -22.67
N THR A 119 -9.48 11.94 -21.49
CA THR A 119 -8.91 13.27 -21.28
C THR A 119 -7.45 13.33 -21.72
N ASN A 120 -6.64 12.33 -21.35
CA ASN A 120 -5.20 12.33 -21.64
C ASN A 120 -4.87 11.75 -23.02
N PHE A 121 -5.71 10.84 -23.52
CA PHE A 121 -5.58 10.18 -24.83
C PHE A 121 -6.89 10.31 -25.61
N PRO A 122 -7.21 11.53 -26.10
CA PRO A 122 -8.50 11.79 -26.72
C PRO A 122 -8.70 10.91 -27.96
N PRO A 123 -9.82 10.16 -28.03
CA PRO A 123 -10.09 9.24 -29.14
C PRO A 123 -10.34 9.94 -30.50
N SER A 124 -10.48 11.26 -30.48
CA SER A 124 -10.50 12.08 -31.71
C SER A 124 -9.15 12.09 -32.43
N ASN A 125 -8.07 11.79 -31.76
CA ASN A 125 -6.76 11.60 -32.37
C ASN A 125 -6.60 10.11 -32.77
N SER A 126 -6.37 9.86 -34.06
CA SER A 126 -6.24 8.50 -34.60
C SER A 126 -5.16 7.65 -33.92
N ASN A 127 -4.13 8.28 -33.35
CA ASN A 127 -3.06 7.57 -32.63
C ASN A 127 -3.52 7.02 -31.27
N TYR A 128 -4.62 7.53 -30.70
CA TYR A 128 -5.09 7.18 -29.36
C TYR A 128 -6.44 6.46 -29.36
N THR A 129 -7.09 6.34 -30.52
CA THR A 129 -8.40 5.69 -30.65
C THR A 129 -8.38 4.26 -30.12
N ASP A 130 -7.33 3.51 -30.43
CA ASP A 130 -7.19 2.12 -30.01
C ASP A 130 -7.01 1.97 -28.49
N ILE A 131 -6.37 2.96 -27.83
CA ILE A 131 -6.18 2.97 -26.38
C ILE A 131 -7.55 3.04 -25.68
N TYR A 132 -8.38 4.00 -26.09
CA TYR A 132 -9.71 4.17 -25.50
C TYR A 132 -10.61 2.98 -25.79
N ASN A 133 -10.67 2.53 -27.04
CA ASN A 133 -11.49 1.39 -27.43
C ASN A 133 -11.05 0.09 -26.75
N GLY A 134 -9.75 -0.09 -26.57
CA GLY A 134 -9.17 -1.25 -25.86
C GLY A 134 -9.48 -1.26 -24.36
N ALA A 135 -9.78 -0.09 -23.76
CA ALA A 135 -10.15 0.01 -22.35
C ALA A 135 -11.66 -0.20 -22.10
N LEU A 136 -12.52 -0.09 -23.14
CA LEU A 136 -13.95 -0.25 -22.98
C LEU A 136 -14.32 -1.70 -22.61
N PRO A 137 -15.15 -1.91 -21.56
CA PRO A 137 -15.69 -3.23 -21.24
C PRO A 137 -16.57 -3.77 -22.37
N ASP A 138 -16.59 -5.08 -22.54
CA ASP A 138 -17.50 -5.75 -23.43
C ASP A 138 -18.90 -5.81 -22.82
N THR A 139 -19.79 -4.95 -23.29
CA THR A 139 -21.18 -4.90 -22.80
C THR A 139 -22.04 -6.06 -23.33
N LEU A 140 -21.60 -6.74 -24.40
CA LEU A 140 -22.33 -7.85 -25.00
C LEU A 140 -22.35 -9.10 -24.09
N VAL A 141 -21.55 -9.14 -23.04
CA VAL A 141 -21.62 -10.21 -22.01
C VAL A 141 -23.00 -10.35 -21.38
N TRP A 142 -23.81 -9.30 -21.41
CA TRP A 142 -25.19 -9.30 -20.91
C TRP A 142 -26.18 -9.92 -21.89
N ARG A 143 -25.81 -10.09 -23.16
CA ARG A 143 -26.73 -10.60 -24.18
C ARG A 143 -27.00 -12.07 -23.99
N ASN A 144 -28.25 -12.40 -23.74
CA ASN A 144 -28.70 -13.79 -23.54
C ASN A 144 -29.66 -14.18 -24.67
N ARG A 145 -29.52 -15.42 -25.17
CA ARG A 145 -30.40 -15.97 -26.19
C ARG A 145 -31.84 -16.16 -25.74
N LEU A 146 -32.07 -16.36 -24.45
CA LEU A 146 -33.34 -16.74 -23.86
C LEU A 146 -34.06 -15.60 -23.15
N GLY A 147 -33.49 -14.41 -23.10
CA GLY A 147 -34.05 -13.28 -22.39
C GLY A 147 -33.77 -11.96 -23.10
N ASN A 148 -34.68 -11.00 -22.92
CA ASN A 148 -34.46 -9.63 -23.36
C ASN A 148 -33.63 -8.88 -22.33
N THR A 149 -32.33 -8.77 -22.57
CA THR A 149 -31.35 -8.13 -21.69
C THR A 149 -30.69 -6.91 -22.37
N GLU A 150 -31.23 -6.42 -23.46
CA GLU A 150 -30.65 -5.27 -24.19
C GLU A 150 -30.54 -4.01 -23.31
N ASP A 151 -31.46 -3.82 -22.38
CA ASP A 151 -31.37 -2.70 -21.43
C ASP A 151 -30.11 -2.74 -20.57
N LEU A 152 -29.65 -3.92 -20.15
CA LEU A 152 -28.41 -4.08 -19.45
C LEU A 152 -27.19 -3.87 -20.36
N VAL A 153 -27.26 -4.32 -21.62
CA VAL A 153 -26.22 -4.09 -22.62
C VAL A 153 -25.95 -2.60 -22.81
N GLU A 154 -26.98 -1.80 -22.87
CA GLU A 154 -26.87 -0.37 -23.12
C GLU A 154 -26.59 0.45 -21.86
N ASN A 155 -27.22 0.10 -20.75
CA ASN A 155 -27.33 0.97 -19.59
C ASN A 155 -26.48 0.54 -18.39
N TYR A 156 -26.11 -0.73 -18.24
CA TYR A 156 -25.47 -1.22 -17.01
C TYR A 156 -24.21 -0.44 -16.62
N LEU A 157 -23.32 -0.17 -17.55
CA LEU A 157 -22.09 0.59 -17.27
C LEU A 157 -22.37 2.09 -17.04
N ARG A 158 -23.36 2.66 -17.72
CA ARG A 158 -23.52 4.11 -17.85
C ARG A 158 -24.59 4.71 -16.95
N ASN A 159 -25.56 3.91 -16.54
CA ASN A 159 -26.67 4.42 -15.73
C ASN A 159 -26.21 4.58 -14.27
N PRO A 160 -26.39 5.77 -13.67
CA PRO A 160 -26.02 6.03 -12.28
C PRO A 160 -26.61 5.06 -11.26
N ALA A 161 -27.78 4.45 -11.57
CA ALA A 161 -28.39 3.44 -10.71
C ALA A 161 -27.49 2.22 -10.47
N TYR A 162 -26.65 1.88 -11.44
CA TYR A 162 -25.68 0.79 -11.35
C TYR A 162 -24.26 1.25 -10.99
N GLY A 163 -24.08 2.53 -10.65
CA GLY A 163 -22.74 3.10 -10.41
C GLY A 163 -21.95 2.38 -9.33
N GLN A 164 -22.61 1.86 -8.29
CA GLN A 164 -21.99 1.11 -7.18
C GLN A 164 -21.98 -0.41 -7.38
N TYR A 165 -22.50 -0.90 -8.52
CA TYR A 165 -22.45 -2.31 -8.87
C TYR A 165 -21.10 -2.66 -9.51
N PRO A 166 -20.67 -3.95 -9.43
CA PRO A 166 -19.40 -4.39 -9.99
C PRO A 166 -19.31 -4.14 -11.49
N VAL A 167 -18.17 -3.72 -11.99
CA VAL A 167 -17.95 -3.64 -13.44
C VAL A 167 -17.89 -5.04 -14.04
N VAL A 168 -18.54 -5.22 -15.18
CA VAL A 168 -18.67 -6.51 -15.88
C VAL A 168 -18.17 -6.37 -17.32
N GLY A 169 -17.67 -7.46 -17.90
CA GLY A 169 -17.16 -7.48 -19.28
C GLY A 169 -15.73 -6.95 -19.41
N VAL A 170 -14.98 -6.98 -18.32
CA VAL A 170 -13.58 -6.56 -18.28
C VAL A 170 -12.67 -7.78 -18.45
N SER A 171 -11.75 -7.72 -19.41
CA SER A 171 -10.70 -8.74 -19.60
C SER A 171 -9.60 -8.62 -18.53
N TRP A 172 -8.79 -9.68 -18.40
CA TRP A 172 -7.64 -9.67 -17.50
C TRP A 172 -6.66 -8.51 -17.81
N ILE A 173 -6.42 -8.23 -19.09
CA ILE A 173 -5.53 -7.13 -19.51
C ILE A 173 -6.09 -5.79 -19.05
N GLN A 174 -7.38 -5.54 -19.29
CA GLN A 174 -8.04 -4.31 -18.88
C GLN A 174 -8.03 -4.13 -17.35
N ALA A 175 -8.27 -5.21 -16.59
CA ALA A 175 -8.20 -5.19 -15.14
C ALA A 175 -6.78 -4.86 -14.64
N ASN A 176 -5.75 -5.39 -15.28
CA ASN A 176 -4.36 -5.13 -14.93
C ASN A 176 -3.96 -3.67 -15.23
N GLU A 177 -4.37 -3.12 -16.38
CA GLU A 177 -4.12 -1.72 -16.71
C GLU A 177 -4.89 -0.75 -15.79
N PHE A 178 -6.12 -1.10 -15.40
CA PHE A 178 -6.85 -0.36 -14.37
C PHE A 178 -6.11 -0.34 -13.03
N ALA A 179 -5.63 -1.49 -12.56
CA ALA A 179 -4.90 -1.60 -11.29
C ALA A 179 -3.60 -0.77 -11.31
N LYS A 180 -2.89 -0.78 -12.43
CA LYS A 180 -1.70 0.03 -12.66
C LYS A 180 -2.02 1.53 -12.64
N TRP A 181 -3.01 1.95 -13.43
CA TRP A 181 -3.48 3.33 -13.46
C TRP A 181 -3.85 3.83 -12.05
N ARG A 182 -4.62 3.04 -11.30
CA ARG A 182 -5.02 3.38 -9.94
C ARG A 182 -3.82 3.59 -9.01
N SER A 183 -2.83 2.71 -9.09
CA SER A 183 -1.60 2.82 -8.31
C SER A 183 -0.86 4.11 -8.65
N ASP A 184 -0.75 4.44 -9.93
CA ASP A 184 -0.08 5.67 -10.39
C ASP A 184 -0.82 6.93 -9.91
N ARG A 185 -2.16 6.95 -10.00
CA ARG A 185 -2.98 8.08 -9.52
C ARG A 185 -2.89 8.28 -8.02
N TYR A 186 -2.87 7.19 -7.26
CA TYR A 186 -2.73 7.27 -5.81
C TYR A 186 -1.34 7.77 -5.39
N ASN A 187 -0.29 7.27 -6.03
CA ASN A 187 1.07 7.74 -5.78
C ASN A 187 1.24 9.22 -6.15
N GLU A 188 0.67 9.64 -7.26
CA GLU A 188 0.66 11.06 -7.65
C GLU A 188 -0.04 11.94 -6.60
N LYS A 189 -1.18 11.49 -6.09
CA LYS A 189 -1.88 12.19 -5.03
C LYS A 189 -1.02 12.33 -3.77
N ILE A 190 -0.35 11.27 -3.33
CA ILE A 190 0.57 11.32 -2.19
C ILE A 190 1.68 12.36 -2.43
N LEU A 191 2.29 12.34 -3.63
CA LEU A 191 3.35 13.28 -3.97
C LEU A 191 2.87 14.74 -4.01
N MET A 192 1.62 14.97 -4.42
CA MET A 192 0.99 16.31 -4.34
C MET A 192 0.69 16.72 -2.89
N ASP A 193 0.15 15.81 -2.09
CA ASP A 193 -0.18 16.07 -0.69
C ASP A 193 1.08 16.35 0.16
N GLU A 194 2.21 15.74 -0.19
CA GLU A 194 3.51 15.96 0.43
C GLU A 194 4.28 17.16 -0.16
N GLY A 195 3.74 17.80 -1.21
CA GLY A 195 4.33 18.98 -1.83
C GLY A 195 5.51 18.72 -2.77
N TYR A 196 5.73 17.47 -3.18
CA TYR A 196 6.74 17.14 -4.19
C TYR A 196 6.29 17.46 -5.62
N LEU A 197 4.99 17.39 -5.87
CA LEU A 197 4.38 17.76 -7.15
C LEU A 197 3.45 18.95 -6.96
N ALA A 198 3.44 19.85 -7.95
CA ALA A 198 2.51 20.96 -8.00
C ALA A 198 1.07 20.44 -8.16
N THR A 199 0.14 21.02 -7.43
CA THR A 199 -1.28 20.70 -7.59
C THR A 199 -1.80 21.22 -8.93
N ASN A 200 -2.86 20.60 -9.47
CA ASN A 200 -3.53 21.09 -10.69
C ASN A 200 -3.95 22.57 -10.58
N ARG A 201 -4.23 23.05 -9.38
CA ARG A 201 -4.57 24.45 -9.11
C ARG A 201 -3.37 25.38 -9.31
N GLU A 202 -2.19 24.96 -8.86
CA GLU A 202 -0.94 25.73 -9.03
C GLU A 202 -0.49 25.73 -10.49
N LEU A 203 -0.66 24.61 -11.21
CA LEU A 203 -0.35 24.52 -12.63
C LEU A 203 -1.24 25.40 -13.50
N ASN A 204 -2.48 25.63 -13.09
CA ASN A 204 -3.45 26.45 -13.82
C ASN A 204 -3.40 27.95 -13.44
N GLY A 205 -2.49 28.36 -12.58
CA GLY A 205 -2.21 29.77 -12.27
C GLY A 205 -3.30 30.49 -11.48
N ASN A 206 -4.07 29.77 -10.65
CA ASN A 206 -5.07 30.33 -9.73
C ASN A 206 -4.68 30.14 -8.28
#